data_405111a92cd0eb8b99a9fdb9f7ae9c78
#
_entry.id   405111a92cd0eb8b99a9fdb9f7ae9c78
#
_cell.length_a   1.000
_cell.length_b   1.000
_cell.length_c   1.000
_cell.angle_alpha   90.00
_cell.angle_beta   90.00
_cell.angle_gamma   90.00
#
_symmetry.space_group_name_H-M   'P 1'
#
loop_
_entity.id
_entity.type
_entity.pdbx_description
1 polymer ?
#
loop_
_entity_poly.entity_id
_entity_poly.type
_entity_poly.pdbx_seq_one_letter_code
_entity_poly.pdbx_strand_id
1 'polypeptide(L)'
;EYRNLTKDQVLEIDKLEKTYKKEKSKFDEKSFNESFFTELTYDSNAIEGNSLSLMETSLVINEGIAPEGKTLREIHEAKNHLDAINFIRNYKGDLNEIFILKLHKEILKNIFDRYAGTYRDRKVRIGGSSVKLPNPEKVPQLMKDLIHWYKENKKTAHPFELAILFSMKFVTIHPFIDGNGRT
;
A
#
# COMPACT_ATOMS: atom_id res chain seq x y z
N GLU A 1 -26.66 4.76 -0.78
CA GLU A 1 -26.79 3.52 -1.54
C GLU A 1 -25.39 3.03 -1.93
N TYR A 2 -25.02 1.81 -1.51
CA TYR A 2 -23.73 1.23 -1.85
C TYR A 2 -23.76 0.84 -3.33
N ARG A 3 -22.69 1.17 -4.08
CA ARG A 3 -22.69 1.02 -5.54
C ARG A 3 -22.44 -0.41 -6.01
N ASN A 4 -21.66 -1.19 -5.23
CA ASN A 4 -21.25 -2.55 -5.59
C ASN A 4 -21.47 -3.58 -4.48
N LEU A 5 -21.67 -3.15 -3.23
CA LEU A 5 -21.99 -4.04 -2.12
C LEU A 5 -23.52 -4.11 -1.91
N THR A 6 -24.04 -5.32 -1.71
CA THR A 6 -25.40 -5.51 -1.24
C THR A 6 -25.51 -5.16 0.25
N LYS A 7 -26.73 -4.94 0.73
CA LYS A 7 -26.98 -4.71 2.17
C LYS A 7 -26.46 -5.85 3.04
N ASP A 8 -26.64 -7.08 2.59
CA ASP A 8 -26.20 -8.27 3.35
C ASP A 8 -24.67 -8.35 3.43
N GLN A 9 -23.98 -8.03 2.34
CA GLN A 9 -22.51 -7.95 2.33
C GLN A 9 -21.99 -6.86 3.26
N VAL A 10 -22.64 -5.70 3.31
CA VAL A 10 -22.28 -4.64 4.27
C VAL A 10 -22.45 -5.11 5.70
N LEU A 11 -23.58 -5.75 6.01
CA LEU A 11 -23.85 -6.29 7.37
C LEU A 11 -22.80 -7.34 7.77
N GLU A 12 -22.38 -8.17 6.84
CA GLU A 12 -21.34 -9.18 7.07
C GLU A 12 -19.97 -8.52 7.34
N ILE A 13 -19.58 -7.54 6.54
CA ILE A 13 -18.33 -6.76 6.72
C ILE A 13 -18.33 -6.06 8.08
N ASP A 14 -19.42 -5.39 8.44
CA ASP A 14 -19.56 -4.72 9.75
C ASP A 14 -19.47 -5.70 10.91
N LYS A 15 -20.02 -6.90 10.77
CA LYS A 15 -19.91 -7.97 11.76
C LYS A 15 -18.45 -8.46 11.90
N LEU A 16 -17.77 -8.67 10.79
CA LEU A 16 -16.37 -9.06 10.78
C LEU A 16 -15.48 -7.99 11.42
N GLU A 17 -15.73 -6.71 11.13
CA GLU A 17 -15.00 -5.59 11.75
C GLU A 17 -15.19 -5.57 13.28
N LYS A 18 -16.42 -5.74 13.77
CA LYS A 18 -16.70 -5.82 15.21
C LYS A 18 -15.99 -7.01 15.86
N THR A 19 -16.00 -8.15 15.18
CA THR A 19 -15.31 -9.36 15.68
C THR A 19 -13.81 -9.13 15.74
N TYR A 20 -13.21 -8.57 14.69
CA TYR A 20 -11.80 -8.22 14.65
C TYR A 20 -11.40 -7.26 15.78
N LYS A 21 -12.16 -6.18 15.98
CA LYS A 21 -11.90 -5.22 17.07
C LYS A 21 -11.94 -5.89 18.45
N LYS A 22 -12.90 -6.80 18.66
CA LYS A 22 -13.03 -7.57 19.91
C LYS A 22 -11.85 -8.52 20.11
N GLU A 23 -11.46 -9.25 19.07
CA GLU A 23 -10.33 -10.18 19.17
C GLU A 23 -9.02 -9.42 19.37
N LYS A 24 -8.77 -8.36 18.57
CA LYS A 24 -7.60 -7.51 18.71
C LYS A 24 -7.41 -6.97 20.13
N SER A 25 -8.50 -6.58 20.81
CA SER A 25 -8.45 -6.03 22.18
C SER A 25 -7.98 -7.03 23.24
N LYS A 26 -7.87 -8.31 22.92
CA LYS A 26 -7.36 -9.36 23.82
C LYS A 26 -5.83 -9.48 23.80
N PHE A 27 -5.18 -8.90 22.82
CA PHE A 27 -3.74 -8.95 22.65
C PHE A 27 -3.07 -7.67 23.15
N ASP A 28 -1.81 -7.78 23.56
CA ASP A 28 -0.96 -6.62 23.73
C ASP A 28 -0.83 -5.89 22.38
N GLU A 29 -1.12 -4.61 22.36
CA GLU A 29 -1.17 -3.82 21.12
C GLU A 29 0.19 -3.81 20.40
N LYS A 30 1.30 -3.76 21.15
CA LYS A 30 2.63 -3.74 20.59
C LYS A 30 2.92 -5.08 19.89
N SER A 31 2.73 -6.18 20.61
CA SER A 31 2.96 -7.53 20.09
C SER A 31 2.07 -7.84 18.87
N PHE A 32 0.81 -7.45 18.92
CA PHE A 32 -0.09 -7.60 17.77
C PHE A 32 0.38 -6.82 16.54
N ASN A 33 0.76 -5.56 16.74
CA ASN A 33 1.22 -4.72 15.64
C ASN A 33 2.55 -5.23 15.05
N GLU A 34 3.49 -5.68 15.87
CA GLU A 34 4.76 -6.26 15.41
C GLU A 34 4.52 -7.49 14.52
N SER A 35 3.67 -8.43 14.95
CA SER A 35 3.31 -9.60 14.14
C SER A 35 2.62 -9.21 12.85
N PHE A 36 1.55 -8.41 12.94
CA PHE A 36 0.75 -8.00 11.79
C PHE A 36 1.56 -7.23 10.75
N PHE A 37 2.40 -6.27 11.18
CA PHE A 37 3.21 -5.50 10.24
C PHE A 37 4.36 -6.31 9.65
N THR A 38 4.86 -7.31 10.37
CA THR A 38 5.84 -8.24 9.83
C THR A 38 5.23 -9.06 8.70
N GLU A 39 4.05 -9.65 8.91
CA GLU A 39 3.34 -10.43 7.91
C GLU A 39 2.97 -9.57 6.69
N LEU A 40 2.37 -8.40 6.93
CA LEU A 40 2.00 -7.46 5.87
C LEU A 40 3.21 -7.01 5.03
N THR A 41 4.36 -6.76 5.69
CA THR A 41 5.59 -6.37 5.02
C THR A 41 6.17 -7.52 4.21
N TYR A 42 6.19 -8.72 4.78
CA TYR A 42 6.62 -9.92 4.08
C TYR A 42 5.78 -10.17 2.82
N ASP A 43 4.46 -10.27 2.96
CA ASP A 43 3.56 -10.57 1.85
C ASP A 43 3.66 -9.52 0.73
N SER A 44 3.65 -8.24 1.10
CA SER A 44 3.72 -7.15 0.12
C SER A 44 5.02 -7.15 -0.68
N ASN A 45 6.14 -7.48 -0.06
CA ASN A 45 7.44 -7.54 -0.73
C ASN A 45 7.66 -8.85 -1.48
N ALA A 46 7.15 -9.99 -0.97
CA ALA A 46 7.24 -11.28 -1.64
C ALA A 46 6.51 -11.29 -2.99
N ILE A 47 5.35 -10.65 -3.09
CA ILE A 47 4.61 -10.47 -4.36
C ILE A 47 5.45 -9.71 -5.41
N GLU A 48 6.28 -8.78 -4.97
CA GLU A 48 7.17 -7.98 -5.83
C GLU A 48 8.54 -8.69 -6.09
N GLY A 49 8.72 -9.91 -5.58
CA GLY A 49 9.89 -10.74 -5.83
C GLY A 49 11.03 -10.61 -4.81
N ASN A 50 10.80 -9.96 -3.67
CA ASN A 50 11.74 -9.95 -2.55
C ASN A 50 11.90 -11.37 -1.97
N SER A 51 13.11 -11.80 -1.71
CA SER A 51 13.41 -13.17 -1.29
C SER A 51 13.55 -13.37 0.23
N LEU A 52 13.29 -12.32 1.03
CA LEU A 52 13.27 -12.45 2.49
C LEU A 52 12.16 -13.43 2.91
N SER A 53 12.46 -14.36 3.80
CA SER A 53 11.45 -15.15 4.51
C SER A 53 10.74 -14.30 5.55
N LEU A 54 9.62 -14.78 6.10
CA LEU A 54 8.90 -14.10 7.18
C LEU A 54 9.81 -13.84 8.39
N MET A 55 10.63 -14.82 8.77
CA MET A 55 11.59 -14.67 9.88
C MET A 55 12.67 -13.65 9.56
N GLU A 56 13.25 -13.67 8.36
CA GLU A 56 14.24 -12.69 7.93
C GLU A 56 13.63 -11.27 7.85
N THR A 57 12.39 -11.15 7.41
CA THR A 57 11.66 -9.88 7.43
C THR A 57 11.52 -9.35 8.86
N SER A 58 11.17 -10.23 9.82
CA SER A 58 11.13 -9.88 11.25
C SER A 58 12.48 -9.39 11.77
N LEU A 59 13.56 -10.08 11.46
CA LEU A 59 14.92 -9.66 11.85
C LEU A 59 15.27 -8.27 11.32
N VAL A 60 14.92 -8.00 10.06
CA VAL A 60 15.21 -6.71 9.43
C VAL A 60 14.41 -5.58 10.08
N ILE A 61 13.10 -5.76 10.28
CA ILE A 61 12.23 -4.64 10.68
C ILE A 61 12.14 -4.46 12.20
N ASN A 62 12.26 -5.54 12.99
CA ASN A 62 12.12 -5.48 14.44
C ASN A 62 13.47 -5.41 15.15
N GLU A 63 14.50 -6.10 14.63
CA GLU A 63 15.82 -6.20 15.25
C GLU A 63 16.89 -5.33 14.56
N GLY A 64 16.62 -4.87 13.32
CA GLY A 64 17.59 -4.13 12.51
C GLY A 64 18.73 -4.98 11.98
N ILE A 65 18.61 -6.31 11.98
CA ILE A 65 19.62 -7.27 11.54
C ILE A 65 19.45 -7.54 10.05
N ALA A 66 20.56 -7.41 9.30
CA ALA A 66 20.62 -7.78 7.90
C ALA A 66 20.94 -9.28 7.75
N PRO A 67 20.05 -10.12 7.22
CA PRO A 67 20.30 -11.54 7.02
C PRO A 67 21.41 -11.78 5.98
N GLU A 68 22.19 -12.84 6.18
CA GLU A 68 23.25 -13.23 5.25
C GLU A 68 22.70 -13.59 3.86
N GLY A 69 23.42 -13.20 2.81
CA GLY A 69 23.05 -13.50 1.42
C GLY A 69 21.93 -12.66 0.84
N LYS A 70 21.37 -11.70 1.58
CA LYS A 70 20.34 -10.77 1.08
C LYS A 70 20.95 -9.48 0.56
N THR A 71 20.33 -8.95 -0.47
CA THR A 71 20.77 -7.68 -1.07
C THR A 71 20.35 -6.48 -0.23
N LEU A 72 21.09 -5.39 -0.31
CA LEU A 72 20.69 -4.11 0.32
C LEU A 72 19.34 -3.64 -0.16
N ARG A 73 18.98 -3.90 -1.42
CA ARG A 73 17.67 -3.57 -1.97
C ARG A 73 16.55 -4.27 -1.19
N GLU A 74 16.65 -5.58 -1.00
CA GLU A 74 15.65 -6.38 -0.29
C GLU A 74 15.48 -5.90 1.16
N ILE A 75 16.59 -5.58 1.82
CA ILE A 75 16.57 -5.03 3.18
C ILE A 75 15.89 -3.66 3.21
N HIS A 76 16.21 -2.77 2.27
CA HIS A 76 15.55 -1.47 2.18
C HIS A 76 14.07 -1.58 1.85
N GLU A 77 13.67 -2.51 0.99
CA GLU A 77 12.26 -2.75 0.67
C GLU A 77 11.45 -3.09 1.93
N ALA A 78 11.96 -3.98 2.79
CA ALA A 78 11.30 -4.34 4.05
C ALA A 78 11.25 -3.15 5.03
N LYS A 79 12.36 -2.46 5.25
CA LYS A 79 12.42 -1.28 6.15
C LYS A 79 11.52 -0.15 5.68
N ASN A 80 11.59 0.19 4.41
CA ASN A 80 10.81 1.28 3.83
C ASN A 80 9.31 0.99 3.89
N HIS A 81 8.91 -0.27 3.73
CA HIS A 81 7.51 -0.67 3.84
C HIS A 81 7.00 -0.46 5.27
N LEU A 82 7.77 -0.83 6.30
CA LEU A 82 7.42 -0.53 7.68
C LEU A 82 7.39 0.99 7.96
N ASP A 83 8.35 1.75 7.44
CA ASP A 83 8.38 3.22 7.56
C ASP A 83 7.14 3.84 6.88
N ALA A 84 6.73 3.32 5.73
CA ALA A 84 5.50 3.73 5.04
C ALA A 84 4.23 3.43 5.86
N ILE A 85 4.13 2.26 6.49
CA ILE A 85 3.04 1.93 7.41
C ILE A 85 2.99 2.94 8.58
N ASN A 86 4.13 3.23 9.19
CA ASN A 86 4.23 4.20 10.29
C ASN A 86 3.90 5.62 9.81
N PHE A 87 4.31 6.00 8.60
CA PHE A 87 3.93 7.27 7.99
C PHE A 87 2.41 7.40 7.84
N ILE A 88 1.73 6.37 7.33
CA ILE A 88 0.26 6.33 7.20
C ILE A 88 -0.41 6.46 8.57
N ARG A 89 0.02 5.69 9.56
CA ARG A 89 -0.57 5.68 10.92
C ARG A 89 -0.48 7.03 11.62
N ASN A 90 0.59 7.76 11.38
CA ASN A 90 0.84 9.08 11.99
C ASN A 90 0.21 10.23 11.20
N TYR A 91 -0.25 9.97 9.98
CA TYR A 91 -0.85 11.00 9.14
C TYR A 91 -2.25 11.36 9.62
N LYS A 92 -2.49 12.65 9.87
CA LYS A 92 -3.77 13.17 10.36
C LYS A 92 -4.57 13.94 9.29
N GLY A 93 -4.03 14.02 8.09
CA GLY A 93 -4.69 14.69 6.97
C GLY A 93 -5.63 13.77 6.19
N ASP A 94 -6.25 14.33 5.19
CA ASP A 94 -7.07 13.59 4.22
C ASP A 94 -6.21 13.09 3.06
N LEU A 95 -6.65 11.99 2.43
CA LEU A 95 -5.97 11.45 1.26
C LEU A 95 -5.93 12.48 0.13
N ASN A 96 -4.74 12.75 -0.36
CA ASN A 96 -4.50 13.69 -1.45
C ASN A 96 -3.24 13.29 -2.24
N GLU A 97 -3.01 13.97 -3.36
CA GLU A 97 -1.88 13.69 -4.26
C GLU A 97 -0.53 13.84 -3.57
N ILE A 98 -0.35 14.88 -2.75
CA ILE A 98 0.91 15.13 -2.02
C ILE A 98 1.20 14.00 -1.04
N PHE A 99 0.17 13.49 -0.36
CA PHE A 99 0.30 12.35 0.55
C PHE A 99 0.79 11.11 -0.21
N ILE A 100 0.18 10.79 -1.37
CA ILE A 100 0.56 9.63 -2.19
C ILE A 100 2.02 9.75 -2.66
N LEU A 101 2.43 10.93 -3.15
CA LEU A 101 3.80 11.15 -3.58
C LEU A 101 4.82 11.02 -2.43
N LYS A 102 4.47 11.51 -1.23
CA LYS A 102 5.32 11.34 -0.04
C LYS A 102 5.40 9.87 0.39
N LEU A 103 4.26 9.16 0.40
CA LEU A 103 4.23 7.73 0.72
C LEU A 103 5.11 6.93 -0.24
N HIS A 104 4.96 7.15 -1.54
CA HIS A 104 5.80 6.53 -2.55
C HIS A 104 7.29 6.88 -2.37
N LYS A 105 7.60 8.09 -1.93
CA LYS A 105 8.98 8.49 -1.64
C LYS A 105 9.58 7.67 -0.51
N GLU A 106 8.83 7.41 0.56
CA GLU A 106 9.29 6.53 1.64
C GLU A 106 9.50 5.08 1.15
N ILE A 107 8.60 4.56 0.33
CA ILE A 107 8.69 3.21 -0.26
C ILE A 107 9.98 3.02 -1.09
N LEU A 108 10.38 4.00 -1.89
CA LEU A 108 11.53 3.88 -2.79
C LEU A 108 12.84 4.49 -2.28
N LYS A 109 12.86 5.02 -1.07
CA LYS A 109 14.05 5.60 -0.45
C LYS A 109 15.22 4.60 -0.42
N ASN A 110 16.42 5.03 -0.85
CA ASN A 110 17.63 4.21 -0.95
C ASN A 110 17.52 2.99 -1.91
N ILE A 111 16.42 2.90 -2.68
CA ILE A 111 16.22 1.86 -3.70
C ILE A 111 16.28 2.48 -5.08
N PHE A 112 15.52 3.54 -5.28
CA PHE A 112 15.38 4.19 -6.57
C PHE A 112 15.07 5.69 -6.41
N ASP A 113 15.91 6.39 -5.66
CA ASP A 113 15.72 7.79 -5.21
C ASP A 113 15.35 8.76 -6.33
N ARG A 114 15.90 8.55 -7.54
CA ARG A 114 15.58 9.39 -8.71
C ARG A 114 14.09 9.41 -9.05
N TYR A 115 13.37 8.32 -8.79
CA TYR A 115 11.95 8.16 -9.12
C TYR A 115 11.04 8.21 -7.89
N ALA A 116 11.64 8.29 -6.70
CA ALA A 116 10.91 8.31 -5.45
C ALA A 116 10.03 9.57 -5.33
N GLY A 117 8.73 9.37 -5.21
CA GLY A 117 7.75 10.45 -5.09
C GLY A 117 7.47 11.21 -6.40
N THR A 118 7.79 10.61 -7.57
CA THR A 118 7.53 11.25 -8.88
C THR A 118 6.76 10.30 -9.79
N TYR A 119 5.81 10.83 -10.53
CA TYR A 119 5.11 10.04 -11.54
C TYR A 119 6.06 9.63 -12.67
N ARG A 120 5.77 8.47 -13.27
CA ARG A 120 6.55 7.97 -14.39
C ARG A 120 6.47 8.90 -15.62
N ASP A 121 7.61 9.07 -16.26
CA ASP A 121 7.79 9.84 -17.49
C ASP A 121 7.86 8.96 -18.75
N ARG A 122 7.74 7.65 -18.59
CA ARG A 122 7.86 6.64 -19.65
C ARG A 122 6.84 5.52 -19.51
N LYS A 123 6.67 4.75 -20.58
CA LYS A 123 5.83 3.55 -20.58
C LYS A 123 6.47 2.47 -19.71
N VAL A 124 5.64 1.80 -18.91
CA VAL A 124 6.01 0.63 -18.11
C VAL A 124 5.10 -0.54 -18.47
N ARG A 125 5.50 -1.74 -18.08
CA ARG A 125 4.71 -2.97 -18.23
C ARG A 125 4.65 -3.68 -16.89
N ILE A 126 3.51 -4.28 -16.60
CA ILE A 126 3.37 -5.18 -15.46
C ILE A 126 3.83 -6.56 -15.90
N GLY A 127 4.81 -7.13 -15.20
CA GLY A 127 5.32 -8.47 -15.47
C GLY A 127 4.17 -9.50 -15.49
N GLY A 128 4.18 -10.40 -16.48
CA GLY A 128 3.13 -11.43 -16.60
C GLY A 128 1.74 -10.94 -17.01
N SER A 129 1.56 -9.64 -17.34
CA SER A 129 0.25 -9.07 -17.71
C SER A 129 0.23 -8.50 -19.12
N SER A 130 -0.90 -8.69 -19.83
CA SER A 130 -1.19 -8.07 -21.12
C SER A 130 -1.91 -6.73 -21.03
N VAL A 131 -2.14 -6.23 -19.81
CA VAL A 131 -2.85 -4.96 -19.57
C VAL A 131 -2.09 -3.79 -20.18
N LYS A 132 -2.80 -2.97 -20.98
CA LYS A 132 -2.27 -1.73 -21.54
C LYS A 132 -2.46 -0.60 -20.55
N LEU A 133 -1.37 -0.14 -19.97
CA LEU A 133 -1.37 1.00 -19.06
C LEU A 133 -1.53 2.33 -19.80
N PRO A 134 -2.07 3.37 -19.15
CA PRO A 134 -2.17 4.71 -19.72
C PRO A 134 -0.82 5.25 -20.17
N ASN A 135 -0.84 6.15 -21.16
CA ASN A 135 0.38 6.89 -21.52
C ASN A 135 0.87 7.76 -20.36
N PRO A 136 2.19 7.94 -20.18
CA PRO A 136 2.75 8.69 -19.05
C PRO A 136 2.23 10.13 -18.97
N GLU A 137 2.03 10.80 -20.10
CA GLU A 137 1.52 12.18 -20.16
C GLU A 137 0.10 12.33 -19.54
N LYS A 138 -0.67 11.24 -19.49
CA LYS A 138 -2.02 11.22 -18.91
C LYS A 138 -2.01 10.97 -17.39
N VAL A 139 -0.93 10.43 -16.84
CA VAL A 139 -0.86 10.01 -15.44
C VAL A 139 -1.17 11.15 -14.47
N PRO A 140 -0.62 12.36 -14.59
CA PRO A 140 -0.93 13.45 -13.65
C PRO A 140 -2.42 13.80 -13.63
N GLN A 141 -3.08 13.82 -14.79
CA GLN A 141 -4.51 14.11 -14.85
C GLN A 141 -5.34 12.97 -14.26
N LEU A 142 -5.01 11.72 -14.58
CA LEU A 142 -5.71 10.56 -14.04
C LEU A 142 -5.60 10.48 -12.50
N MET A 143 -4.47 10.88 -11.93
CA MET A 143 -4.29 10.94 -10.48
C MET A 143 -5.14 12.05 -9.84
N LYS A 144 -5.24 13.23 -10.48
CA LYS A 144 -6.17 14.29 -10.04
C LYS A 144 -7.62 13.82 -10.08
N ASP A 145 -8.01 13.15 -11.16
CA ASP A 145 -9.36 12.60 -11.32
C ASP A 145 -9.65 11.53 -10.27
N LEU A 146 -8.68 10.68 -9.92
CA LEU A 146 -8.79 9.68 -8.86
C LEU A 146 -9.01 10.34 -7.49
N ILE A 147 -8.25 11.38 -7.15
CA ILE A 147 -8.41 12.12 -5.90
C ILE A 147 -9.77 12.86 -5.86
N HIS A 148 -10.21 13.40 -6.97
CA HIS A 148 -11.51 14.02 -7.08
C HIS A 148 -12.63 12.99 -6.83
N TRP A 149 -12.58 11.85 -7.54
CA TRP A 149 -13.49 10.74 -7.32
C TRP A 149 -13.53 10.27 -5.86
N TYR A 150 -12.38 10.15 -5.20
CA TYR A 150 -12.31 9.80 -3.77
C TYR A 150 -13.07 10.82 -2.91
N LYS A 151 -12.83 12.11 -3.11
CA LYS A 151 -13.48 13.17 -2.34
C LYS A 151 -14.99 13.21 -2.51
N GLU A 152 -15.48 12.92 -3.69
CA GLU A 152 -16.92 12.84 -3.97
C GLU A 152 -17.59 11.63 -3.30
N ASN A 153 -16.88 10.51 -3.22
CA ASN A 153 -17.46 9.24 -2.77
C ASN A 153 -17.23 8.93 -1.27
N LYS A 154 -16.23 9.54 -0.63
CA LYS A 154 -15.85 9.20 0.76
C LYS A 154 -16.95 9.43 1.80
N LYS A 155 -17.97 10.26 1.50
CA LYS A 155 -19.09 10.51 2.41
C LYS A 155 -20.27 9.56 2.22
N THR A 156 -20.33 8.86 1.11
CA THR A 156 -21.48 8.06 0.69
C THR A 156 -21.19 6.59 0.49
N ALA A 157 -19.95 6.23 0.17
CA ALA A 157 -19.52 4.85 0.00
C ALA A 157 -19.13 4.23 1.34
N HIS A 158 -19.34 2.93 1.47
CA HIS A 158 -18.80 2.17 2.61
C HIS A 158 -17.27 2.23 2.59
N PRO A 159 -16.57 2.46 3.73
CA PRO A 159 -15.11 2.64 3.76
C PRO A 159 -14.33 1.48 3.13
N PHE A 160 -14.77 0.24 3.33
CA PHE A 160 -14.18 -0.95 2.74
C PHE A 160 -14.32 -0.95 1.21
N GLU A 161 -15.50 -0.65 0.68
CA GLU A 161 -15.73 -0.51 -0.76
C GLU A 161 -14.89 0.62 -1.36
N LEU A 162 -14.84 1.77 -0.69
CA LEU A 162 -14.06 2.93 -1.11
C LEU A 162 -12.57 2.57 -1.23
N ALA A 163 -12.03 1.88 -0.24
CA ALA A 163 -10.63 1.46 -0.22
C ALA A 163 -10.29 0.50 -1.38
N ILE A 164 -11.13 -0.52 -1.62
CA ILE A 164 -10.93 -1.48 -2.71
C ILE A 164 -11.00 -0.77 -4.07
N LEU A 165 -12.04 0.04 -4.30
CA LEU A 165 -12.19 0.74 -5.57
C LEU A 165 -11.09 1.77 -5.82
N PHE A 166 -10.64 2.45 -4.77
CA PHE A 166 -9.49 3.35 -4.87
C PHE A 166 -8.23 2.60 -5.28
N SER A 167 -7.90 1.49 -4.59
CA SER A 167 -6.76 0.65 -4.89
C SER A 167 -6.80 0.11 -6.33
N MET A 168 -7.95 -0.42 -6.77
CA MET A 168 -8.11 -0.92 -8.15
C MET A 168 -7.88 0.18 -9.19
N LYS A 169 -8.44 1.37 -8.99
CA LYS A 169 -8.25 2.52 -9.89
C LYS A 169 -6.79 2.97 -9.90
N PHE A 170 -6.17 3.06 -8.73
CA PHE A 170 -4.76 3.44 -8.58
C PHE A 170 -3.83 2.47 -9.32
N VAL A 171 -3.98 1.16 -9.10
CA VAL A 171 -3.18 0.14 -9.77
C VAL A 171 -3.42 0.14 -11.28
N THR A 172 -4.64 0.45 -11.74
CA THR A 172 -4.96 0.58 -13.18
C THR A 172 -4.27 1.80 -13.81
N ILE A 173 -4.15 2.91 -13.10
CA ILE A 173 -3.37 4.09 -13.55
C ILE A 173 -1.88 3.74 -13.58
N HIS A 174 -1.42 2.98 -12.59
CA HIS A 174 -0.01 2.56 -12.43
C HIS A 174 0.94 3.77 -12.50
N PRO A 175 0.81 4.72 -11.57
CA PRO A 175 1.39 6.05 -11.74
C PRO A 175 2.92 6.10 -11.64
N PHE A 176 3.57 5.07 -11.10
CA PHE A 176 4.99 5.06 -10.80
C PHE A 176 5.76 4.05 -11.66
N ILE A 177 7.09 4.18 -11.69
CA ILE A 177 7.98 3.23 -12.37
C ILE A 177 8.08 1.91 -11.60
N ASP A 178 8.07 1.98 -10.26
CA ASP A 178 8.15 0.86 -9.33
C ASP A 178 7.34 1.20 -8.06
N GLY A 179 7.06 0.23 -7.20
CA GLY A 179 6.39 0.46 -5.91
C GLY A 179 4.89 0.75 -5.98
N ASN A 180 4.22 0.55 -7.12
CA ASN A 180 2.78 0.81 -7.25
C ASN A 180 1.91 -0.08 -6.36
N GLY A 181 2.29 -1.33 -6.14
CA GLY A 181 1.57 -2.26 -5.26
C GLY A 181 1.76 -1.91 -3.79
N ARG A 182 2.96 -1.45 -3.42
CA ARG A 182 3.33 -1.11 -2.04
C ARG A 182 2.86 0.29 -1.60
N THR A 183 2.54 1.18 -2.54
CA THR A 183 1.99 2.51 -2.27
C THR A 183 0.49 2.48 -2.06
#